data_3bfaed1e2cfa11a7ba18dd39ef66255e
#
_entry.id   3bfaed1e2cfa11a7ba18dd39ef66255e
#
_cell.length_a   1.000
_cell.length_b   1.000
_cell.length_c   1.000
_cell.angle_alpha   90.00
_cell.angle_beta   90.00
_cell.angle_gamma   90.00
#
_symmetry.space_group_name_H-M   'P 1'
#
loop_
_entity.id
_entity.type
_entity.pdbx_description
1 polymer ?
#
loop_
_entity_poly.entity_id
_entity_poly.type
_entity_poly.pdbx_seq_one_letter_code
_entity_poly.pdbx_strand_id
1 'polypeptide(L)'
;MLSLLRIHRLAWLVLVCLVPVAAQAQALPASATVARCGAGWLETIDGYPVLHLKGTPYEMGYQQGVLLKERVRSNMHNLLVKKGGEKVKLGPVMIKPRQVIESIVTIQRPHVPAKYFEEMEGLAAGAELELKDVIAANFIPEMFHCSGFALMNSATRDGTLYHGRVLDYGIDWGLQDHAVVTVVEPNGGVPFVNVTYAGFIGSVTGMNAAHVSIGEMGGGGLGHWAGVPMALLLREALETARDLDQAIAVFRDNPRTCQYFYVLADGKTNRAVGMEGSWDTFTLLNPGEKHPLLPNPLDDAVLLSAGDRYQELCKRAKAGHGTFDAESALRLMDRPVAMKSNLHNVLFEPKSTRFWVANASTDRQPAATQKYYHFQLSELLQRKPDAKAQEIPLAPRGTTVRSSANSRE
;
A
#
# COMPACT_ATOMS: atom_id res chain seq x y z
N MET A 1 -51.80 15.05 74.31
CA MET A 1 -52.51 15.53 73.13
C MET A 1 -51.60 15.30 71.93
N LEU A 2 -51.96 14.31 71.11
CA LEU A 2 -51.22 13.85 69.92
C LEU A 2 -51.55 14.67 68.72
N SER A 3 -50.49 15.03 67.92
CA SER A 3 -50.69 15.55 66.59
C SER A 3 -49.79 14.75 65.66
N LEU A 4 -50.44 14.01 64.76
CA LEU A 4 -49.90 13.14 63.72
C LEU A 4 -49.43 14.01 62.52
N LEU A 5 -48.15 13.95 62.18
CA LEU A 5 -47.63 14.43 60.91
C LEU A 5 -47.57 13.28 59.88
N ARG A 6 -48.37 13.39 58.83
CA ARG A 6 -48.36 12.55 57.65
C ARG A 6 -47.22 13.01 56.70
N ILE A 7 -46.25 12.14 56.45
CA ILE A 7 -45.22 12.33 55.46
C ILE A 7 -45.73 11.71 54.15
N HIS A 8 -45.98 12.55 53.15
CA HIS A 8 -46.28 12.13 51.78
C HIS A 8 -44.94 11.89 51.04
N ARG A 9 -44.64 10.63 50.70
CA ARG A 9 -43.55 10.29 49.77
C ARG A 9 -44.07 10.49 48.32
N LEU A 10 -43.56 11.50 47.63
CA LEU A 10 -43.71 11.65 46.18
C LEU A 10 -42.65 10.72 45.54
N ALA A 11 -43.11 9.66 44.89
CA ALA A 11 -42.28 8.83 44.01
C ALA A 11 -42.22 9.51 42.63
N TRP A 12 -41.03 9.97 42.25
CA TRP A 12 -40.75 10.42 40.89
C TRP A 12 -40.41 9.21 40.06
N LEU A 13 -41.30 8.81 39.14
CA LEU A 13 -41.03 7.88 38.06
C LEU A 13 -40.23 8.63 36.98
N VAL A 14 -38.91 8.34 36.91
CA VAL A 14 -38.10 8.78 35.77
C VAL A 14 -38.36 7.80 34.63
N LEU A 15 -39.17 8.23 33.69
CA LEU A 15 -39.38 7.52 32.41
C LEU A 15 -38.14 7.75 31.52
N VAL A 16 -37.20 6.78 31.52
CA VAL A 16 -36.06 6.80 30.57
C VAL A 16 -36.64 6.39 29.21
N CYS A 17 -36.88 7.35 28.35
CA CYS A 17 -37.14 7.11 26.94
C CYS A 17 -35.87 6.58 26.28
N LEU A 18 -35.75 5.28 26.12
CA LEU A 18 -34.79 4.66 25.20
C LEU A 18 -35.17 5.01 23.76
N VAL A 19 -34.59 6.08 23.24
CA VAL A 19 -34.63 6.37 21.81
C VAL A 19 -33.70 5.38 21.15
N PRO A 20 -34.16 4.48 20.26
CA PRO A 20 -33.27 3.62 19.52
C PRO A 20 -32.42 4.53 18.61
N VAL A 21 -31.12 4.59 18.86
CA VAL A 21 -30.16 5.15 17.91
C VAL A 21 -30.18 4.20 16.72
N ALA A 22 -30.99 4.53 15.73
CA ALA A 22 -30.88 3.88 14.41
C ALA A 22 -29.47 4.20 13.88
N ALA A 23 -28.60 3.19 13.85
CA ALA A 23 -27.37 3.26 13.12
C ALA A 23 -27.76 3.59 11.67
N GLN A 24 -27.54 4.82 11.25
CA GLN A 24 -27.66 5.20 9.84
C GLN A 24 -26.62 4.35 9.09
N ALA A 25 -27.12 3.38 8.32
CA ALA A 25 -26.27 2.68 7.35
C ALA A 25 -25.70 3.77 6.43
N GLN A 26 -24.41 4.00 6.54
CA GLN A 26 -23.70 4.96 5.71
C GLN A 26 -23.84 4.46 4.27
N ALA A 27 -24.46 5.26 3.41
CA ALA A 27 -24.65 4.89 2.00
C ALA A 27 -23.27 4.56 1.41
N LEU A 28 -23.15 3.41 0.77
CA LEU A 28 -21.90 3.02 0.08
C LEU A 28 -21.53 4.11 -0.94
N PRO A 29 -20.24 4.46 -1.06
CA PRO A 29 -19.79 5.47 -2.02
C PRO A 29 -20.25 5.11 -3.42
N ALA A 30 -20.60 6.14 -4.20
CA ALA A 30 -21.01 5.96 -5.59
C ALA A 30 -19.92 5.24 -6.38
N SER A 31 -20.26 4.11 -6.99
CA SER A 31 -19.32 3.34 -7.79
C SER A 31 -19.89 3.01 -9.16
N ALA A 32 -18.98 2.88 -10.13
CA ALA A 32 -19.31 2.45 -11.48
C ALA A 32 -18.28 1.47 -12.00
N THR A 33 -18.72 0.28 -12.43
CA THR A 33 -17.86 -0.68 -13.15
C THR A 33 -17.53 -0.11 -14.53
N VAL A 34 -16.23 -0.02 -14.84
CA VAL A 34 -15.73 0.48 -16.13
C VAL A 34 -15.65 -0.65 -17.15
N ALA A 35 -15.01 -1.77 -16.79
CA ALA A 35 -14.84 -2.94 -17.65
C ALA A 35 -14.55 -4.20 -16.82
N ARG A 36 -14.71 -5.38 -17.44
CA ARG A 36 -14.41 -6.70 -16.86
C ARG A 36 -13.45 -7.48 -17.76
N CYS A 37 -12.65 -8.37 -17.14
CA CYS A 37 -11.82 -9.34 -17.87
C CYS A 37 -11.70 -10.63 -17.05
N GLY A 38 -12.34 -11.71 -17.52
CA GLY A 38 -12.42 -12.94 -16.75
C GLY A 38 -13.03 -12.70 -15.36
N ALA A 39 -12.30 -13.07 -14.29
CA ALA A 39 -12.74 -12.83 -12.92
C ALA A 39 -12.34 -11.42 -12.37
N GLY A 40 -11.55 -10.64 -13.12
CA GLY A 40 -11.14 -9.30 -12.74
C GLY A 40 -12.03 -8.21 -13.33
N TRP A 41 -12.02 -7.01 -12.68
CA TRP A 41 -12.73 -5.82 -13.18
C TRP A 41 -12.12 -4.54 -12.67
N LEU A 42 -12.40 -3.46 -13.38
CA LEU A 42 -12.06 -2.10 -12.99
C LEU A 42 -13.34 -1.35 -12.63
N GLU A 43 -13.34 -0.68 -11.49
CA GLU A 43 -14.39 0.26 -11.11
C GLU A 43 -13.79 1.60 -10.65
N THR A 44 -14.65 2.63 -10.55
CA THR A 44 -14.33 3.87 -9.84
C THR A 44 -15.21 3.95 -8.60
N ILE A 45 -14.62 4.23 -7.45
CA ILE A 45 -15.33 4.47 -6.20
C ILE A 45 -15.04 5.91 -5.77
N ASP A 46 -16.08 6.74 -5.70
CA ASP A 46 -15.95 8.18 -5.41
C ASP A 46 -14.93 8.90 -6.34
N GLY A 47 -14.79 8.40 -7.56
CA GLY A 47 -13.83 8.89 -8.56
C GLY A 47 -12.44 8.29 -8.48
N TYR A 48 -12.12 7.49 -7.46
CA TYR A 48 -10.82 6.81 -7.35
C TYR A 48 -10.87 5.44 -8.07
N PRO A 49 -9.85 5.10 -8.90
CA PRO A 49 -9.83 3.82 -9.59
C PRO A 49 -9.51 2.67 -8.63
N VAL A 50 -10.33 1.64 -8.68
CA VAL A 50 -10.18 0.39 -7.92
C VAL A 50 -10.17 -0.77 -8.90
N LEU A 51 -9.07 -1.52 -8.91
CA LEU A 51 -8.86 -2.67 -9.78
C LEU A 51 -8.99 -3.96 -8.95
N HIS A 52 -9.85 -4.85 -9.37
CA HIS A 52 -9.99 -6.19 -8.80
C HIS A 52 -9.31 -7.20 -9.68
N LEU A 53 -8.36 -7.95 -9.13
CA LEU A 53 -7.61 -9.00 -9.79
C LEU A 53 -7.88 -10.33 -9.09
N LYS A 54 -8.18 -11.37 -9.87
CA LYS A 54 -8.49 -12.68 -9.32
C LYS A 54 -8.07 -13.80 -10.24
N GLY A 55 -7.41 -14.84 -9.69
CA GLY A 55 -7.04 -16.03 -10.43
C GLY A 55 -5.60 -16.47 -10.25
N THR A 56 -5.06 -17.08 -11.29
CA THR A 56 -3.64 -17.45 -11.39
C THR A 56 -2.77 -16.21 -11.61
N PRO A 57 -1.46 -16.28 -11.36
CA PRO A 57 -0.55 -15.16 -11.60
C PRO A 57 -0.68 -14.58 -13.02
N TYR A 58 -0.67 -15.44 -14.05
CA TYR A 58 -0.83 -14.96 -15.43
C TYR A 58 -2.18 -14.24 -15.65
N GLU A 59 -3.29 -14.79 -15.14
CA GLU A 59 -4.62 -14.18 -15.29
C GLU A 59 -4.67 -12.80 -14.62
N MET A 60 -4.16 -12.68 -13.41
CA MET A 60 -4.12 -11.40 -12.68
C MET A 60 -3.28 -10.35 -13.43
N GLY A 61 -2.11 -10.72 -13.92
CA GLY A 61 -1.29 -9.86 -14.76
C GLY A 61 -2.02 -9.42 -16.03
N TYR A 62 -2.64 -10.35 -16.75
CA TYR A 62 -3.39 -10.06 -17.95
C TYR A 62 -4.57 -9.13 -17.69
N GLN A 63 -5.33 -9.38 -16.63
CA GLN A 63 -6.43 -8.52 -16.18
C GLN A 63 -5.93 -7.08 -15.94
N GLN A 64 -4.84 -6.89 -15.20
CA GLN A 64 -4.26 -5.56 -14.99
C GLN A 64 -3.87 -4.93 -16.34
N GLY A 65 -3.20 -5.71 -17.20
CA GLY A 65 -2.73 -5.25 -18.50
C GLY A 65 -3.84 -4.73 -19.41
N VAL A 66 -4.97 -5.45 -19.53
CA VAL A 66 -6.08 -5.02 -20.40
C VAL A 66 -6.96 -3.95 -19.75
N LEU A 67 -7.26 -4.07 -18.45
CA LEU A 67 -8.17 -3.16 -17.76
C LEU A 67 -7.55 -1.77 -17.50
N LEU A 68 -6.24 -1.69 -17.40
CA LEU A 68 -5.49 -0.44 -17.24
C LEU A 68 -4.53 -0.17 -18.40
N LYS A 69 -4.79 -0.73 -19.59
CA LYS A 69 -3.86 -0.75 -20.74
C LYS A 69 -3.15 0.57 -21.00
N GLU A 70 -3.90 1.64 -21.17
CA GLU A 70 -3.33 2.95 -21.49
C GLU A 70 -2.52 3.52 -20.32
N ARG A 71 -2.97 3.31 -19.09
CA ARG A 71 -2.23 3.73 -17.89
C ARG A 71 -0.93 2.96 -17.72
N VAL A 72 -0.96 1.63 -17.93
CA VAL A 72 0.23 0.76 -17.89
C VAL A 72 1.23 1.19 -18.95
N ARG A 73 0.80 1.34 -20.20
CA ARG A 73 1.67 1.76 -21.32
C ARG A 73 2.30 3.12 -21.06
N SER A 74 1.50 4.10 -20.64
CA SER A 74 1.97 5.45 -20.34
C SER A 74 2.97 5.45 -19.19
N ASN A 75 2.71 4.73 -18.10
CA ASN A 75 3.61 4.62 -16.97
C ASN A 75 4.95 3.96 -17.35
N MET A 76 4.90 2.81 -18.03
CA MET A 76 6.09 2.10 -18.49
C MET A 76 6.94 2.95 -19.45
N HIS A 77 6.28 3.64 -20.40
CA HIS A 77 6.99 4.56 -21.30
C HIS A 77 7.67 5.70 -20.52
N ASN A 78 6.97 6.30 -19.56
CA ASN A 78 7.52 7.39 -18.74
C ASN A 78 8.73 6.91 -17.92
N LEU A 79 8.63 5.77 -17.27
CA LEU A 79 9.69 5.24 -16.42
C LEU A 79 10.92 4.75 -17.21
N LEU A 80 10.71 3.98 -18.27
CA LEU A 80 11.80 3.27 -18.96
C LEU A 80 12.37 4.03 -20.14
N VAL A 81 11.54 4.80 -20.86
CA VAL A 81 11.98 5.54 -22.06
C VAL A 81 12.37 6.95 -21.68
N LYS A 82 11.49 7.71 -21.03
CA LYS A 82 11.82 9.09 -20.65
C LYS A 82 12.87 9.10 -19.53
N LYS A 83 12.52 8.66 -18.33
CA LYS A 83 13.42 8.71 -17.16
C LYS A 83 14.58 7.72 -17.26
N GLY A 84 14.33 6.48 -17.65
CA GLY A 84 15.36 5.45 -17.81
C GLY A 84 16.31 5.67 -18.97
N GLY A 85 15.89 6.44 -19.99
CA GLY A 85 16.70 6.81 -21.17
C GLY A 85 17.55 8.05 -20.96
N GLU A 86 17.24 8.92 -20.02
CA GLU A 86 18.02 10.12 -19.68
C GLU A 86 19.41 9.73 -19.16
N LYS A 87 20.48 10.35 -19.70
CA LYS A 87 21.83 10.12 -19.19
C LYS A 87 22.01 10.83 -17.86
N VAL A 88 22.39 10.08 -16.85
CA VAL A 88 22.68 10.59 -15.50
C VAL A 88 24.20 10.50 -15.25
N LYS A 89 24.78 11.55 -14.67
CA LYS A 89 26.19 11.56 -14.31
C LYS A 89 26.37 10.85 -12.95
N LEU A 90 27.16 9.78 -12.96
CA LEU A 90 27.56 9.05 -11.75
C LEU A 90 29.09 9.13 -11.62
N GLY A 91 29.58 10.05 -10.79
CA GLY A 91 31.00 10.36 -10.72
C GLY A 91 31.53 10.87 -12.07
N PRO A 92 32.58 10.26 -12.64
CA PRO A 92 33.13 10.64 -13.96
C PRO A 92 32.37 10.03 -15.15
N VAL A 93 31.43 9.11 -14.91
CA VAL A 93 30.77 8.30 -15.95
C VAL A 93 29.34 8.77 -16.20
N MET A 94 28.94 8.76 -17.47
CA MET A 94 27.54 8.95 -17.87
C MET A 94 26.88 7.59 -18.05
N ILE A 95 25.83 7.32 -17.29
CA ILE A 95 25.05 6.08 -17.34
C ILE A 95 23.61 6.33 -17.76
N LYS A 96 22.99 5.32 -18.34
CA LYS A 96 21.53 5.30 -18.53
C LYS A 96 20.91 4.46 -17.43
N PRO A 97 19.99 4.98 -16.59
CA PRO A 97 19.36 4.23 -15.51
C PRO A 97 18.78 2.89 -15.96
N ARG A 98 18.21 2.81 -17.17
CA ARG A 98 17.69 1.57 -17.74
C ARG A 98 18.74 0.45 -17.79
N GLN A 99 19.99 0.74 -18.18
CA GLN A 99 21.06 -0.27 -18.25
C GLN A 99 21.42 -0.81 -16.84
N VAL A 100 21.36 0.08 -15.83
CA VAL A 100 21.57 -0.32 -14.43
C VAL A 100 20.44 -1.24 -13.98
N ILE A 101 19.19 -0.90 -14.30
CA ILE A 101 18.03 -1.74 -13.95
C ILE A 101 18.13 -3.13 -14.61
N GLU A 102 18.51 -3.21 -15.88
CA GLU A 102 18.71 -4.49 -16.59
C GLU A 102 19.79 -5.37 -15.94
N SER A 103 20.85 -4.74 -15.42
CA SER A 103 21.88 -5.44 -14.64
C SER A 103 21.33 -5.91 -13.29
N ILE A 104 20.54 -5.11 -12.59
CA ILE A 104 19.86 -5.48 -11.35
C ILE A 104 18.92 -6.66 -11.58
N VAL A 105 18.12 -6.65 -12.65
CA VAL A 105 17.24 -7.76 -13.04
C VAL A 105 18.04 -9.07 -13.17
N THR A 106 19.21 -9.01 -13.81
CA THR A 106 20.05 -10.20 -13.99
C THR A 106 20.52 -10.79 -12.66
N ILE A 107 20.89 -9.93 -11.71
CA ILE A 107 21.35 -10.33 -10.37
C ILE A 107 20.18 -10.88 -9.52
N GLN A 108 19.02 -10.23 -9.57
CA GLN A 108 17.87 -10.55 -8.70
C GLN A 108 17.02 -11.72 -9.21
N ARG A 109 17.01 -11.95 -10.54
CA ARG A 109 16.17 -12.98 -11.18
C ARG A 109 16.24 -14.37 -10.52
N PRO A 110 17.42 -14.91 -10.13
CA PRO A 110 17.51 -16.23 -9.49
C PRO A 110 16.80 -16.33 -8.13
N HIS A 111 16.53 -15.20 -7.48
CA HIS A 111 15.93 -15.14 -6.15
C HIS A 111 14.41 -14.94 -6.18
N VAL A 112 13.83 -14.61 -7.35
CA VAL A 112 12.42 -14.28 -7.49
C VAL A 112 11.59 -15.52 -7.82
N PRO A 113 10.50 -15.81 -7.07
CA PRO A 113 9.59 -16.91 -7.38
C PRO A 113 9.01 -16.83 -8.80
N ALA A 114 8.92 -17.96 -9.48
CA ALA A 114 8.46 -18.07 -10.87
C ALA A 114 7.08 -17.45 -11.10
N LYS A 115 6.19 -17.54 -10.11
CA LYS A 115 4.83 -16.98 -10.17
C LYS A 115 4.80 -15.48 -10.52
N TYR A 116 5.78 -14.71 -10.07
CA TYR A 116 5.83 -13.27 -10.37
C TYR A 116 6.25 -13.00 -11.83
N PHE A 117 7.09 -13.84 -12.41
CA PHE A 117 7.37 -13.76 -13.85
C PHE A 117 6.15 -14.15 -14.69
N GLU A 118 5.36 -15.12 -14.24
CA GLU A 118 4.10 -15.49 -14.90
C GLU A 118 3.08 -14.32 -14.85
N GLU A 119 3.02 -13.60 -13.75
CA GLU A 119 2.15 -12.42 -13.63
C GLU A 119 2.65 -11.28 -14.54
N MET A 120 3.96 -11.06 -14.61
CA MET A 120 4.55 -10.08 -15.54
C MET A 120 4.35 -10.49 -17.01
N GLU A 121 4.36 -11.78 -17.36
CA GLU A 121 3.99 -12.26 -18.69
C GLU A 121 2.54 -11.91 -19.03
N GLY A 122 1.61 -12.15 -18.12
CA GLY A 122 0.20 -11.78 -18.27
C GLY A 122 0.05 -10.27 -18.45
N LEU A 123 0.71 -9.47 -17.61
CA LEU A 123 0.70 -8.00 -17.68
C LEU A 123 1.23 -7.49 -19.03
N ALA A 124 2.34 -8.05 -19.51
CA ALA A 124 2.93 -7.71 -20.80
C ALA A 124 1.97 -8.04 -21.95
N ALA A 125 1.39 -9.23 -21.94
CA ALA A 125 0.43 -9.67 -22.96
C ALA A 125 -0.83 -8.79 -22.97
N GLY A 126 -1.42 -8.51 -21.80
CA GLY A 126 -2.63 -7.69 -21.68
C GLY A 126 -2.41 -6.22 -22.07
N ALA A 127 -1.27 -5.64 -21.72
CA ALA A 127 -0.91 -4.27 -22.07
C ALA A 127 -0.27 -4.14 -23.47
N GLU A 128 -0.01 -5.25 -24.18
CA GLU A 128 0.73 -5.29 -25.47
C GLU A 128 2.09 -4.61 -25.37
N LEU A 129 2.87 -5.00 -24.36
CA LEU A 129 4.21 -4.51 -24.09
C LEU A 129 5.23 -5.65 -24.21
N GLU A 130 6.49 -5.28 -24.43
CA GLU A 130 7.59 -6.23 -24.35
C GLU A 130 7.78 -6.70 -22.91
N LEU A 131 7.84 -8.03 -22.70
CA LEU A 131 8.01 -8.63 -21.36
C LEU A 131 9.25 -8.09 -20.63
N LYS A 132 10.35 -7.86 -21.36
CA LYS A 132 11.59 -7.29 -20.78
C LYS A 132 11.38 -5.92 -20.15
N ASP A 133 10.49 -5.09 -20.74
CA ASP A 133 10.18 -3.76 -20.24
C ASP A 133 9.32 -3.83 -18.99
N VAL A 134 8.33 -4.72 -18.97
CA VAL A 134 7.51 -4.98 -17.77
C VAL A 134 8.36 -5.50 -16.61
N ILE A 135 9.29 -6.43 -16.88
CA ILE A 135 10.23 -6.93 -15.87
C ILE A 135 11.11 -5.78 -15.38
N ALA A 136 11.74 -5.01 -16.27
CA ALA A 136 12.62 -3.91 -15.88
C ALA A 136 11.91 -2.90 -14.98
N ALA A 137 10.66 -2.53 -15.30
CA ALA A 137 9.89 -1.59 -14.49
C ALA A 137 9.57 -2.13 -13.08
N ASN A 138 9.27 -3.44 -12.96
CA ASN A 138 8.96 -4.08 -11.69
C ASN A 138 10.20 -4.40 -10.83
N PHE A 139 11.39 -4.14 -11.34
CA PHE A 139 12.67 -4.28 -10.63
C PHE A 139 13.33 -2.92 -10.33
N ILE A 140 12.65 -1.80 -10.58
CA ILE A 140 13.13 -0.47 -10.18
C ILE A 140 13.21 -0.43 -8.65
N PRO A 141 14.40 -0.20 -8.06
CA PRO A 141 14.54 -0.17 -6.62
C PRO A 141 13.89 1.07 -5.99
N GLU A 142 13.29 0.89 -4.82
CA GLU A 142 12.88 2.01 -3.97
C GLU A 142 14.13 2.64 -3.35
N MET A 143 14.40 3.90 -3.65
CA MET A 143 15.63 4.59 -3.23
C MET A 143 15.37 5.85 -2.40
N PHE A 144 14.11 6.14 -2.06
CA PHE A 144 13.73 7.39 -1.44
C PHE A 144 13.33 7.22 0.03
N HIS A 145 13.49 8.31 0.79
CA HIS A 145 13.17 8.33 2.22
C HIS A 145 11.68 8.59 2.45
N CYS A 146 11.01 7.61 2.94
CA CYS A 146 9.61 7.66 3.32
C CYS A 146 9.43 7.87 4.84
N SER A 147 8.19 7.82 5.32
CA SER A 147 7.89 7.77 6.75
C SER A 147 6.79 6.74 7.01
N GLY A 148 6.78 6.17 8.22
CA GLY A 148 5.75 5.27 8.66
C GLY A 148 5.61 5.28 10.17
N PHE A 149 4.44 4.89 10.64
CA PHE A 149 4.18 4.76 12.07
C PHE A 149 3.12 3.70 12.34
N ALA A 150 3.13 3.15 13.54
CA ALA A 150 1.98 2.47 14.11
C ALA A 150 1.69 3.05 15.50
N LEU A 151 0.41 3.21 15.82
CA LEU A 151 -0.10 3.64 17.13
C LEU A 151 -1.10 2.60 17.58
N MET A 152 -1.03 2.17 18.83
CA MET A 152 -1.92 1.15 19.37
C MET A 152 -2.11 1.28 20.88
N ASN A 153 -3.02 0.51 21.46
CA ASN A 153 -3.21 0.41 22.89
C ASN A 153 -3.30 1.79 23.59
N SER A 154 -2.36 2.11 24.51
CA SER A 154 -2.37 3.36 25.27
C SER A 154 -2.07 4.60 24.41
N ALA A 155 -1.54 4.46 23.21
CA ALA A 155 -1.28 5.58 22.30
C ALA A 155 -2.56 6.13 21.65
N THR A 156 -3.62 5.33 21.57
CA THR A 156 -4.89 5.71 20.91
C THR A 156 -6.03 5.84 21.93
N ARG A 157 -7.08 6.57 21.55
CA ARG A 157 -8.20 6.89 22.43
C ARG A 157 -8.93 5.67 22.99
N ASP A 158 -9.05 4.62 22.18
CA ASP A 158 -9.83 3.42 22.43
C ASP A 158 -9.02 2.12 22.27
N GLY A 159 -7.70 2.23 22.17
CA GLY A 159 -6.80 1.10 21.95
C GLY A 159 -6.73 0.64 20.49
N THR A 160 -7.45 1.26 19.56
CA THR A 160 -7.43 0.91 18.12
C THR A 160 -6.04 1.06 17.53
N LEU A 161 -5.61 0.04 16.77
CA LEU A 161 -4.35 0.09 16.03
C LEU A 161 -4.52 0.86 14.72
N TYR A 162 -3.71 1.91 14.54
CA TYR A 162 -3.55 2.64 13.30
C TYR A 162 -2.13 2.48 12.77
N HIS A 163 -1.99 2.18 11.47
CA HIS A 163 -0.71 2.09 10.78
C HIS A 163 -0.68 3.09 9.62
N GLY A 164 0.17 4.10 9.74
CA GLY A 164 0.34 5.15 8.73
C GLY A 164 1.58 4.94 7.88
N ARG A 165 1.45 5.21 6.58
CA ARG A 165 2.51 5.12 5.57
C ARG A 165 2.54 6.38 4.70
N VAL A 166 3.71 7.00 4.56
CA VAL A 166 3.98 8.18 3.74
C VAL A 166 4.98 7.81 2.66
N LEU A 167 4.59 7.81 1.39
CA LEU A 167 5.47 7.58 0.26
C LEU A 167 5.97 8.90 -0.33
N ASP A 168 7.25 9.19 -0.16
CA ASP A 168 7.91 10.39 -0.67
C ASP A 168 8.83 10.03 -1.86
N TYR A 169 8.25 9.47 -2.92
CA TYR A 169 9.02 8.93 -4.05
C TYR A 169 9.40 9.99 -5.10
N GLY A 170 8.66 11.07 -5.20
CA GLY A 170 8.89 12.12 -6.17
C GLY A 170 7.79 12.21 -7.24
N ILE A 171 7.07 13.33 -7.19
CA ILE A 171 5.97 13.62 -8.12
C ILE A 171 6.44 13.95 -9.53
N ASP A 172 7.75 14.21 -9.73
CA ASP A 172 8.35 14.43 -11.05
C ASP A 172 8.45 13.17 -11.91
N TRP A 173 8.25 12.00 -11.31
CA TRP A 173 8.21 10.73 -12.02
C TRP A 173 6.88 10.47 -12.72
N GLY A 174 5.83 11.26 -12.43
CA GLY A 174 4.52 11.15 -13.05
C GLY A 174 3.71 9.93 -12.61
N LEU A 175 4.12 9.23 -11.55
CA LEU A 175 3.42 8.05 -11.04
C LEU A 175 2.00 8.36 -10.57
N GLN A 176 1.77 9.57 -10.03
CA GLN A 176 0.46 10.02 -9.55
C GLN A 176 -0.65 9.94 -10.60
N ASP A 177 -0.31 10.07 -11.89
CA ASP A 177 -1.28 9.99 -12.99
C ASP A 177 -1.80 8.56 -13.21
N HIS A 178 -1.14 7.57 -12.61
CA HIS A 178 -1.37 6.15 -12.76
C HIS A 178 -1.79 5.45 -11.46
N ALA A 179 -2.14 6.24 -10.42
CA ALA A 179 -2.53 5.72 -9.11
C ALA A 179 -3.77 4.81 -9.19
N VAL A 180 -3.74 3.72 -8.44
CA VAL A 180 -4.82 2.75 -8.35
C VAL A 180 -4.77 2.02 -6.99
N VAL A 181 -5.92 1.74 -6.43
CA VAL A 181 -6.09 0.73 -5.38
C VAL A 181 -6.35 -0.60 -6.07
N THR A 182 -5.51 -1.59 -5.82
CA THR A 182 -5.67 -2.93 -6.39
C THR A 182 -6.08 -3.92 -5.31
N VAL A 183 -7.23 -4.56 -5.48
CA VAL A 183 -7.71 -5.68 -4.66
C VAL A 183 -7.27 -6.96 -5.36
N VAL A 184 -6.46 -7.77 -4.71
CA VAL A 184 -5.84 -8.96 -5.29
C VAL A 184 -6.35 -10.20 -4.56
N GLU A 185 -6.93 -11.14 -5.30
CA GLU A 185 -7.41 -12.44 -4.83
C GLU A 185 -6.63 -13.57 -5.54
N PRO A 186 -5.39 -13.87 -5.11
CA PRO A 186 -4.58 -14.90 -5.74
C PRO A 186 -5.10 -16.29 -5.40
N ASN A 187 -5.07 -17.21 -6.35
CA ASN A 187 -5.43 -18.60 -6.11
C ASN A 187 -4.52 -19.23 -5.04
N GLY A 188 -5.10 -19.67 -3.93
CA GLY A 188 -4.40 -20.29 -2.82
C GLY A 188 -3.67 -19.32 -1.86
N GLY A 189 -3.66 -18.03 -2.15
CA GLY A 189 -3.09 -16.99 -1.29
C GLY A 189 -4.12 -16.28 -0.39
N VAL A 190 -3.64 -15.36 0.42
CA VAL A 190 -4.48 -14.46 1.22
C VAL A 190 -4.87 -13.26 0.35
N PRO A 191 -6.15 -12.93 0.21
CA PRO A 191 -6.56 -11.70 -0.49
C PRO A 191 -5.98 -10.46 0.18
N PHE A 192 -5.61 -9.45 -0.61
CA PHE A 192 -5.02 -8.22 -0.07
C PHE A 192 -5.36 -7.00 -0.93
N VAL A 193 -5.19 -5.83 -0.34
CA VAL A 193 -5.19 -4.54 -1.04
C VAL A 193 -3.75 -4.04 -1.19
N ASN A 194 -3.43 -3.54 -2.38
CA ASN A 194 -2.19 -2.87 -2.71
C ASN A 194 -2.49 -1.45 -3.17
N VAL A 195 -1.95 -0.44 -2.49
CA VAL A 195 -2.01 0.96 -2.92
C VAL A 195 -0.80 1.22 -3.80
N THR A 196 -1.01 1.33 -5.09
CA THR A 196 0.05 1.24 -6.09
C THR A 196 -0.23 2.08 -7.35
N TYR A 197 0.49 1.81 -8.41
CA TYR A 197 0.40 2.48 -9.70
C TYR A 197 0.31 1.45 -10.82
N ALA A 198 -0.46 1.75 -11.87
CA ALA A 198 -0.68 0.84 -12.99
C ALA A 198 0.62 0.31 -13.60
N GLY A 199 0.72 -1.01 -13.71
CA GLY A 199 1.88 -1.71 -14.24
C GLY A 199 2.83 -2.29 -13.20
N PHE A 200 2.67 -1.97 -11.92
CA PHE A 200 3.42 -2.63 -10.85
C PHE A 200 2.63 -3.82 -10.28
N ILE A 201 3.32 -4.94 -10.09
CA ILE A 201 2.80 -6.13 -9.42
C ILE A 201 3.30 -6.25 -7.98
N GLY A 202 4.45 -5.67 -7.67
CA GLY A 202 4.99 -5.57 -6.33
C GLY A 202 4.19 -4.63 -5.44
N SER A 203 4.48 -4.63 -4.14
CA SER A 203 3.83 -3.77 -3.16
C SER A 203 4.85 -3.03 -2.30
N VAL A 204 4.54 -1.78 -1.96
CA VAL A 204 5.27 -0.98 -0.96
C VAL A 204 4.34 -0.51 0.15
N THR A 205 3.02 -0.69 -0.04
CA THR A 205 1.96 -0.25 0.87
C THR A 205 0.74 -1.14 0.70
N GLY A 206 0.42 -1.96 1.68
CA GLY A 206 -0.71 -2.87 1.56
C GLY A 206 -1.22 -3.45 2.87
N MET A 207 -2.39 -4.08 2.79
CA MET A 207 -3.03 -4.78 3.91
C MET A 207 -3.76 -6.01 3.37
N ASN A 208 -3.67 -7.14 4.08
CA ASN A 208 -4.35 -8.35 3.66
C ASN A 208 -5.62 -8.66 4.47
N ALA A 209 -6.42 -9.60 3.96
CA ALA A 209 -7.65 -10.05 4.60
C ALA A 209 -7.43 -10.83 5.91
N ALA A 210 -6.19 -11.18 6.23
CA ALA A 210 -5.81 -11.72 7.51
C ALA A 210 -5.44 -10.62 8.54
N HIS A 211 -5.75 -9.36 8.23
CA HIS A 211 -5.56 -8.17 9.08
C HIS A 211 -4.09 -7.75 9.28
N VAL A 212 -3.19 -8.19 8.42
CA VAL A 212 -1.78 -7.76 8.43
C VAL A 212 -1.61 -6.60 7.45
N SER A 213 -1.06 -5.47 7.91
CA SER A 213 -0.68 -4.34 7.06
C SER A 213 0.81 -4.09 7.09
N ILE A 214 1.38 -3.72 5.95
CA ILE A 214 2.81 -3.52 5.77
C ILE A 214 3.04 -2.23 4.97
N GLY A 215 3.95 -1.40 5.46
CA GLY A 215 4.44 -0.21 4.77
C GLY A 215 5.97 -0.21 4.77
N GLU A 216 6.57 0.08 3.63
CA GLU A 216 8.02 0.11 3.45
C GLU A 216 8.53 1.55 3.50
N MET A 217 9.72 1.76 3.98
CA MET A 217 10.48 3.00 3.92
C MET A 217 11.89 2.71 3.42
N GLY A 218 12.32 3.43 2.38
CA GLY A 218 13.67 3.32 1.84
C GLY A 218 14.74 3.67 2.88
N GLY A 219 15.85 3.00 2.80
CA GLY A 219 16.99 3.19 3.69
C GLY A 219 18.27 3.54 2.93
N GLY A 220 19.05 2.53 2.55
CA GLY A 220 20.37 2.71 1.92
C GLY A 220 20.91 1.41 1.35
N GLY A 221 22.25 1.21 1.43
CA GLY A 221 22.89 -0.04 1.04
C GLY A 221 22.86 -0.32 -0.47
N LEU A 222 22.82 0.72 -1.31
CA LEU A 222 22.83 0.57 -2.75
C LEU A 222 24.03 -0.26 -3.22
N GLY A 223 23.78 -1.19 -4.15
CA GLY A 223 24.79 -2.13 -4.66
C GLY A 223 24.62 -3.56 -4.16
N HIS A 224 23.90 -3.78 -3.06
CA HIS A 224 23.61 -5.12 -2.54
C HIS A 224 22.30 -5.66 -3.15
N TRP A 225 22.40 -6.11 -4.40
CA TRP A 225 21.22 -6.51 -5.19
C TRP A 225 20.90 -8.01 -5.15
N ALA A 226 21.80 -8.86 -4.62
CA ALA A 226 21.64 -10.32 -4.62
C ALA A 226 20.58 -10.76 -3.59
N GLY A 227 19.32 -10.74 -3.98
CA GLY A 227 18.18 -11.12 -3.15
C GLY A 227 16.86 -10.87 -3.87
N VAL A 228 15.76 -11.10 -3.16
CA VAL A 228 14.41 -10.81 -3.65
C VAL A 228 14.20 -9.29 -3.66
N PRO A 229 13.74 -8.68 -4.78
CA PRO A 229 13.37 -7.26 -4.80
C PRO A 229 12.41 -6.92 -3.66
N MET A 230 12.65 -5.83 -2.96
CA MET A 230 11.88 -5.42 -1.78
C MET A 230 10.37 -5.41 -2.03
N ALA A 231 9.93 -4.86 -3.16
CA ALA A 231 8.49 -4.78 -3.47
C ALA A 231 7.85 -6.16 -3.70
N LEU A 232 8.59 -7.13 -4.24
CA LEU A 232 8.11 -8.52 -4.40
C LEU A 232 8.14 -9.27 -3.07
N LEU A 233 9.12 -9.00 -2.21
CA LEU A 233 9.19 -9.59 -0.88
C LEU A 233 8.04 -9.11 0.02
N LEU A 234 7.72 -7.81 -0.02
CA LEU A 234 6.56 -7.26 0.69
C LEU A 234 5.25 -7.84 0.13
N ARG A 235 5.14 -7.97 -1.20
CA ARG A 235 4.01 -8.66 -1.84
C ARG A 235 3.86 -10.09 -1.34
N GLU A 236 4.95 -10.85 -1.24
CA GLU A 236 4.94 -12.23 -0.73
C GLU A 236 4.38 -12.27 0.70
N ALA A 237 4.81 -11.35 1.57
CA ALA A 237 4.29 -11.26 2.94
C ALA A 237 2.78 -10.96 2.97
N LEU A 238 2.28 -10.05 2.13
CA LEU A 238 0.84 -9.77 2.04
C LEU A 238 0.04 -10.98 1.53
N GLU A 239 0.60 -11.72 0.58
CA GLU A 239 -0.06 -12.84 -0.11
C GLU A 239 -0.07 -14.13 0.74
N THR A 240 0.87 -14.27 1.69
CA THR A 240 1.05 -15.53 2.42
C THR A 240 0.86 -15.43 3.93
N ALA A 241 1.18 -14.30 4.55
CA ALA A 241 1.16 -14.16 6.00
C ALA A 241 -0.28 -14.04 6.55
N ARG A 242 -0.57 -14.80 7.62
CA ARG A 242 -1.86 -14.79 8.31
C ARG A 242 -1.82 -14.08 9.67
N ASP A 243 -0.64 -13.70 10.12
CA ASP A 243 -0.37 -12.99 11.36
C ASP A 243 0.96 -12.22 11.26
N LEU A 244 1.28 -11.43 12.29
CA LEU A 244 2.50 -10.63 12.36
C LEU A 244 3.77 -11.49 12.30
N ASP A 245 3.79 -12.62 13.01
CA ASP A 245 4.98 -13.45 13.12
C ASP A 245 5.32 -14.13 11.78
N GLN A 246 4.30 -14.56 11.03
CA GLN A 246 4.46 -15.07 9.66
C GLN A 246 4.93 -13.97 8.70
N ALA A 247 4.40 -12.73 8.82
CA ALA A 247 4.88 -11.62 8.01
C ALA A 247 6.36 -11.32 8.27
N ILE A 248 6.77 -11.28 9.54
CA ILE A 248 8.18 -11.13 9.94
C ILE A 248 9.05 -12.25 9.37
N ALA A 249 8.57 -13.51 9.42
CA ALA A 249 9.29 -14.67 8.92
C ALA A 249 9.58 -14.58 7.42
N VAL A 250 8.66 -14.05 6.61
CA VAL A 250 8.91 -13.84 5.17
C VAL A 250 10.13 -12.96 4.94
N PHE A 251 10.28 -11.88 5.67
CA PHE A 251 11.45 -10.99 5.53
C PHE A 251 12.72 -11.60 6.13
N ARG A 252 12.62 -12.31 7.25
CA ARG A 252 13.76 -12.92 7.93
C ARG A 252 14.37 -14.06 7.12
N ASP A 253 13.53 -14.92 6.54
CA ASP A 253 13.94 -16.22 6.00
C ASP A 253 14.26 -16.16 4.49
N ASN A 254 14.05 -15.01 3.84
CA ASN A 254 14.40 -14.82 2.43
C ASN A 254 15.63 -13.91 2.27
N PRO A 255 16.42 -14.08 1.21
CA PRO A 255 17.52 -13.17 0.88
C PRO A 255 16.97 -11.78 0.54
N ARG A 256 17.42 -10.79 1.28
CA ARG A 256 17.03 -9.38 1.12
C ARG A 256 18.05 -8.62 0.29
N THR A 257 17.64 -7.46 -0.22
CA THR A 257 18.50 -6.55 -0.98
C THR A 257 18.66 -5.22 -0.25
N CYS A 258 19.74 -4.49 -0.50
CA CYS A 258 19.95 -3.13 0.01
C CYS A 258 19.68 -3.02 1.53
N GLN A 259 19.09 -1.91 1.97
CA GLN A 259 18.62 -1.68 3.33
C GLN A 259 17.27 -0.98 3.25
N TYR A 260 16.26 -1.55 3.90
CA TYR A 260 14.92 -0.98 3.97
C TYR A 260 14.39 -1.06 5.39
N PHE A 261 13.47 -0.15 5.70
CA PHE A 261 12.73 -0.16 6.96
C PHE A 261 11.26 -0.48 6.66
N TYR A 262 10.59 -1.08 7.62
CA TYR A 262 9.18 -1.45 7.48
C TYR A 262 8.44 -1.20 8.78
N VAL A 263 7.15 -0.85 8.66
CA VAL A 263 6.18 -1.01 9.73
C VAL A 263 5.31 -2.20 9.35
N LEU A 264 5.20 -3.18 10.25
CA LEU A 264 4.30 -4.32 10.15
C LEU A 264 3.31 -4.25 11.30
N ALA A 265 2.03 -4.44 11.00
CA ALA A 265 0.98 -4.38 12.02
C ALA A 265 -0.06 -5.49 11.81
N ASP A 266 -0.59 -6.04 12.90
CA ASP A 266 -1.60 -7.10 12.92
C ASP A 266 -2.80 -6.66 13.77
N GLY A 267 -3.93 -6.46 13.10
CA GLY A 267 -5.18 -6.04 13.74
C GLY A 267 -5.86 -7.10 14.60
N LYS A 268 -5.52 -8.40 14.45
CA LYS A 268 -6.08 -9.46 15.30
C LYS A 268 -5.45 -9.46 16.69
N THR A 269 -4.15 -9.29 16.73
CA THR A 269 -3.38 -9.28 17.98
C THR A 269 -3.17 -7.88 18.54
N ASN A 270 -3.55 -6.85 17.79
CA ASN A 270 -3.34 -5.43 18.09
C ASN A 270 -1.86 -5.12 18.38
N ARG A 271 -0.96 -5.72 17.58
CA ARG A 271 0.49 -5.61 17.69
C ARG A 271 1.08 -4.98 16.43
N ALA A 272 2.14 -4.21 16.59
CA ALA A 272 2.95 -3.73 15.48
C ALA A 272 4.43 -3.72 15.87
N VAL A 273 5.29 -3.81 14.84
CA VAL A 273 6.74 -3.67 14.98
C VAL A 273 7.28 -2.79 13.85
N GLY A 274 8.35 -2.06 14.14
CA GLY A 274 9.26 -1.60 13.13
C GLY A 274 10.25 -2.71 12.79
N MET A 275 10.82 -2.67 11.60
CA MET A 275 11.81 -3.63 11.17
C MET A 275 12.85 -2.95 10.28
N GLU A 276 14.13 -3.17 10.55
CA GLU A 276 15.23 -2.94 9.63
C GLU A 276 15.58 -4.25 8.97
N GLY A 277 15.51 -4.32 7.64
CA GLY A 277 15.93 -5.45 6.85
C GLY A 277 16.94 -5.02 5.79
N SER A 278 18.17 -5.50 5.89
CA SER A 278 19.19 -5.30 4.86
C SER A 278 19.67 -6.65 4.32
N TRP A 279 20.60 -6.61 3.35
CA TRP A 279 21.20 -7.82 2.77
C TRP A 279 21.85 -8.72 3.82
N ASP A 280 22.35 -8.18 4.93
CA ASP A 280 23.11 -8.87 5.99
C ASP A 280 22.54 -8.65 7.39
N THR A 281 21.63 -7.70 7.58
CA THR A 281 21.08 -7.32 8.89
C THR A 281 19.56 -7.52 8.92
N PHE A 282 19.08 -7.97 10.07
CA PHE A 282 17.66 -8.08 10.37
C PHE A 282 17.43 -7.70 11.84
N THR A 283 16.73 -6.60 12.05
CA THR A 283 16.47 -6.08 13.40
C THR A 283 14.99 -5.74 13.56
N LEU A 284 14.36 -6.22 14.61
CA LEU A 284 13.02 -5.81 15.01
C LEU A 284 13.10 -4.63 15.96
N LEU A 285 12.18 -3.70 15.83
CA LEU A 285 12.04 -2.47 16.61
C LEU A 285 10.68 -2.51 17.29
N ASN A 286 10.63 -3.00 18.52
CA ASN A 286 9.38 -3.05 19.28
C ASN A 286 8.95 -1.64 19.75
N PRO A 287 7.64 -1.41 19.96
CA PRO A 287 7.16 -0.16 20.58
C PRO A 287 7.91 0.15 21.90
N GLY A 288 8.32 1.39 22.08
CA GLY A 288 9.07 1.82 23.27
C GLY A 288 10.57 1.48 23.26
N GLU A 289 11.07 0.72 22.28
CA GLU A 289 12.50 0.41 22.16
C GLU A 289 13.29 1.50 21.42
N LYS A 290 14.52 1.72 21.89
CA LYS A 290 15.47 2.65 21.24
C LYS A 290 16.21 1.94 20.09
N HIS A 291 16.42 2.68 19.02
CA HIS A 291 17.30 2.27 17.94
C HIS A 291 18.30 3.42 17.66
N PRO A 292 19.54 3.14 17.23
CA PRO A 292 20.53 4.19 16.97
C PRO A 292 20.05 5.30 16.03
N LEU A 293 19.28 4.95 14.99
CA LEU A 293 18.71 5.90 14.05
C LEU A 293 17.36 6.51 14.51
N LEU A 294 16.72 5.96 15.56
CA LEU A 294 15.39 6.31 16.06
C LEU A 294 15.43 6.48 17.60
N PRO A 295 16.12 7.53 18.12
CA PRO A 295 16.45 7.65 19.54
C PRO A 295 15.28 8.06 20.44
N ASN A 296 14.10 8.40 19.87
CA ASN A 296 12.95 8.91 20.62
C ASN A 296 11.80 7.88 20.61
N PRO A 297 11.90 6.76 21.35
CA PRO A 297 10.83 5.78 21.44
C PRO A 297 9.61 6.36 22.15
N LEU A 298 8.44 5.79 21.86
CA LEU A 298 7.19 6.11 22.52
C LEU A 298 6.45 4.80 22.81
N ASP A 299 5.90 4.68 24.01
CA ASP A 299 5.15 3.49 24.41
C ASP A 299 3.97 3.26 23.47
N ASP A 300 3.70 2.00 23.13
CA ASP A 300 2.62 1.61 22.23
C ASP A 300 2.64 2.32 20.86
N ALA A 301 3.84 2.74 20.42
CA ALA A 301 4.04 3.36 19.11
C ALA A 301 5.33 2.88 18.44
N VAL A 302 5.27 2.74 17.11
CA VAL A 302 6.41 2.59 16.23
C VAL A 302 6.49 3.84 15.35
N LEU A 303 7.63 4.52 15.33
CA LEU A 303 7.82 5.77 14.60
C LEU A 303 9.06 5.66 13.71
N LEU A 304 8.89 5.62 12.40
CA LEU A 304 9.98 5.50 11.43
C LEU A 304 9.97 6.69 10.47
N SER A 305 11.09 7.42 10.44
CA SER A 305 11.35 8.53 9.51
C SER A 305 12.82 8.91 9.60
N ALA A 306 13.24 9.99 8.95
CA ALA A 306 14.61 10.47 8.99
C ALA A 306 14.71 11.97 9.25
N GLY A 307 15.80 12.40 9.93
CA GLY A 307 16.13 13.81 10.18
C GLY A 307 15.00 14.59 10.87
N ASP A 308 14.78 15.82 10.41
CA ASP A 308 13.78 16.73 11.01
C ASP A 308 12.34 16.19 10.91
N ARG A 309 12.06 15.37 9.92
CA ARG A 309 10.75 14.71 9.75
C ARG A 309 10.49 13.71 10.87
N TYR A 310 11.52 12.97 11.28
CA TYR A 310 11.44 12.07 12.44
C TYR A 310 11.19 12.85 13.72
N GLN A 311 11.90 13.97 13.95
CA GLN A 311 11.70 14.81 15.13
C GLN A 311 10.27 15.36 15.18
N GLU A 312 9.73 15.82 14.06
CA GLU A 312 8.37 16.33 14.01
C GLU A 312 7.33 15.22 14.22
N LEU A 313 7.53 14.02 13.61
CA LEU A 313 6.67 12.87 13.84
C LEU A 313 6.63 12.48 15.33
N CYS A 314 7.80 12.38 15.98
CA CYS A 314 7.90 12.08 17.41
C CYS A 314 7.22 13.15 18.27
N LYS A 315 7.42 14.43 17.97
CA LYS A 315 6.78 15.55 18.66
C LYS A 315 5.27 15.47 18.60
N ARG A 316 4.70 15.25 17.39
CA ARG A 316 3.25 15.12 17.19
C ARG A 316 2.70 13.86 17.86
N ALA A 317 3.37 12.73 17.71
CA ALA A 317 2.97 11.47 18.34
C ALA A 317 2.95 11.59 19.87
N LYS A 318 3.97 12.22 20.46
CA LYS A 318 4.03 12.47 21.91
C LYS A 318 2.92 13.44 22.38
N ALA A 319 2.65 14.50 21.61
CA ALA A 319 1.63 15.49 21.98
C ALA A 319 0.21 14.92 21.93
N GLY A 320 -0.06 13.98 21.02
CA GLY A 320 -1.38 13.32 20.86
C GLY A 320 -1.49 11.96 21.54
N HIS A 321 -0.47 11.49 22.26
CA HIS A 321 -0.49 10.18 22.89
C HIS A 321 -1.72 9.99 23.79
N GLY A 322 -2.42 8.88 23.63
CA GLY A 322 -3.66 8.56 24.36
C GLY A 322 -4.93 9.19 23.77
N THR A 323 -4.83 9.99 22.70
CA THR A 323 -6.00 10.68 22.12
C THR A 323 -6.23 10.40 20.65
N PHE A 324 -5.35 9.64 20.00
CA PHE A 324 -5.44 9.39 18.57
C PHE A 324 -6.70 8.60 18.21
N ASP A 325 -7.38 9.09 17.19
CA ASP A 325 -8.38 8.43 16.37
C ASP A 325 -7.93 8.48 14.90
N ALA A 326 -8.73 7.96 13.98
CA ALA A 326 -8.36 7.92 12.57
C ALA A 326 -8.04 9.32 12.02
N GLU A 327 -8.85 10.33 12.34
CA GLU A 327 -8.68 11.69 11.83
C GLU A 327 -7.38 12.33 12.35
N SER A 328 -7.09 12.22 13.64
CA SER A 328 -5.87 12.75 14.23
C SER A 328 -4.62 11.96 13.82
N ALA A 329 -4.74 10.65 13.58
CA ALA A 329 -3.66 9.82 13.02
C ALA A 329 -3.33 10.22 11.56
N LEU A 330 -4.33 10.54 10.73
CA LEU A 330 -4.09 11.08 9.38
C LEU A 330 -3.25 12.35 9.42
N ARG A 331 -3.47 13.24 10.40
CA ARG A 331 -2.71 14.49 10.54
C ARG A 331 -1.24 14.30 10.91
N LEU A 332 -0.84 13.14 11.43
CA LEU A 332 0.59 12.83 11.62
C LEU A 332 1.36 12.82 10.31
N MET A 333 0.67 12.51 9.19
CA MET A 333 1.25 12.46 7.86
C MET A 333 1.31 13.83 7.17
N ASP A 334 0.78 14.88 7.80
CA ASP A 334 0.86 16.24 7.27
C ASP A 334 2.30 16.73 7.20
N ARG A 335 2.56 17.66 6.31
CA ARG A 335 3.88 18.31 6.23
C ARG A 335 4.27 18.96 7.56
N PRO A 336 5.54 18.90 7.95
CA PRO A 336 6.71 18.46 7.18
C PRO A 336 7.04 16.95 7.27
N VAL A 337 6.25 16.12 7.97
CA VAL A 337 6.48 14.66 8.00
C VAL A 337 6.43 14.11 6.57
N ALA A 338 5.38 14.40 5.80
CA ALA A 338 5.40 14.23 4.35
C ALA A 338 6.26 15.30 3.67
N MET A 339 7.02 14.92 2.66
CA MET A 339 7.84 15.83 1.85
C MET A 339 7.00 16.60 0.81
N LYS A 340 7.62 17.59 0.14
CA LYS A 340 7.03 18.23 -1.05
C LYS A 340 6.83 17.26 -2.21
N SER A 341 7.61 16.19 -2.25
CA SER A 341 7.57 15.11 -3.24
C SER A 341 6.64 13.97 -2.85
N ASN A 342 5.78 14.15 -1.83
CA ASN A 342 4.91 13.13 -1.29
C ASN A 342 3.91 12.60 -2.34
N LEU A 343 4.03 11.33 -2.67
CA LEU A 343 3.32 10.69 -3.75
C LEU A 343 2.00 10.06 -3.31
N HIS A 344 2.00 9.30 -2.18
CA HIS A 344 0.77 8.89 -1.52
C HIS A 344 0.92 8.82 0.01
N ASN A 345 -0.21 8.96 0.69
CA ASN A 345 -0.37 8.68 2.12
C ASN A 345 -1.45 7.62 2.31
N VAL A 346 -1.19 6.68 3.21
CA VAL A 346 -2.16 5.65 3.58
C VAL A 346 -2.20 5.51 5.09
N LEU A 347 -3.42 5.48 5.65
CA LEU A 347 -3.66 5.05 7.02
C LEU A 347 -4.45 3.75 6.97
N PHE A 348 -3.98 2.71 7.63
CA PHE A 348 -4.69 1.45 7.83
C PHE A 348 -5.25 1.38 9.26
N GLU A 349 -6.43 0.80 9.39
CA GLU A 349 -7.02 0.29 10.61
C GLU A 349 -7.21 -1.23 10.43
N PRO A 350 -6.17 -2.03 10.70
CA PRO A 350 -6.14 -3.42 10.25
C PRO A 350 -7.24 -4.30 10.84
N LYS A 351 -7.68 -4.04 12.07
CA LYS A 351 -8.73 -4.83 12.74
C LYS A 351 -10.07 -4.77 11.99
N SER A 352 -10.44 -3.61 11.49
CA SER A 352 -11.68 -3.42 10.71
C SER A 352 -11.46 -3.59 9.21
N THR A 353 -10.22 -3.72 8.78
CA THR A 353 -9.78 -3.68 7.37
C THR A 353 -10.08 -2.35 6.67
N ARG A 354 -10.35 -1.27 7.41
CA ARG A 354 -10.52 0.09 6.86
C ARG A 354 -9.18 0.70 6.50
N PHE A 355 -9.18 1.53 5.47
CA PHE A 355 -8.01 2.32 5.10
C PHE A 355 -8.39 3.60 4.37
N TRP A 356 -7.54 4.60 4.51
CA TRP A 356 -7.66 5.92 3.89
C TRP A 356 -6.47 6.15 2.97
N VAL A 357 -6.73 6.61 1.76
CA VAL A 357 -5.70 6.85 0.74
C VAL A 357 -5.81 8.28 0.23
N ALA A 358 -4.72 9.01 0.27
CA ALA A 358 -4.54 10.23 -0.51
C ALA A 358 -3.40 10.03 -1.50
N ASN A 359 -3.55 10.53 -2.71
CA ASN A 359 -2.54 10.47 -3.75
C ASN A 359 -2.23 11.89 -4.26
N ALA A 360 -0.99 12.15 -4.66
CA ALA A 360 -0.62 13.42 -5.27
C ALA A 360 -1.49 13.68 -6.50
N SER A 361 -1.79 14.94 -6.74
CA SER A 361 -2.63 15.33 -7.88
C SER A 361 -1.84 15.38 -9.19
N THR A 362 -2.56 15.35 -10.31
CA THR A 362 -1.97 15.43 -11.65
C THR A 362 -1.25 16.77 -11.92
N ASP A 363 -1.64 17.83 -11.21
CA ASP A 363 -0.97 19.13 -11.19
C ASP A 363 0.20 19.19 -10.18
N ARG A 364 0.66 18.01 -9.70
CA ARG A 364 1.84 17.84 -8.85
C ARG A 364 1.74 18.44 -7.45
N GLN A 365 0.53 18.55 -6.90
CA GLN A 365 0.40 18.85 -5.48
C GLN A 365 0.60 17.58 -4.65
N PRO A 366 1.33 17.67 -3.51
CA PRO A 366 1.64 16.50 -2.70
C PRO A 366 0.38 15.86 -2.09
N ALA A 367 0.43 14.54 -1.91
CA ALA A 367 -0.69 13.76 -1.35
C ALA A 367 -1.19 14.27 0.00
N ALA A 368 -0.29 14.75 0.85
CA ALA A 368 -0.63 15.32 2.17
C ALA A 368 -1.53 16.57 2.11
N THR A 369 -1.75 17.16 0.92
CA THR A 369 -2.68 18.28 0.70
C THR A 369 -3.96 17.88 -0.03
N GLN A 370 -4.12 16.58 -0.33
CA GLN A 370 -5.24 16.07 -1.10
C GLN A 370 -6.30 15.44 -0.20
N LYS A 371 -7.51 15.23 -0.77
CA LYS A 371 -8.59 14.50 -0.14
C LYS A 371 -8.16 13.06 0.14
N TYR A 372 -8.48 12.54 1.31
CA TYR A 372 -8.42 11.12 1.60
C TYR A 372 -9.68 10.40 1.14
N TYR A 373 -9.51 9.32 0.39
CA TYR A 373 -10.56 8.38 0.01
C TYR A 373 -10.60 7.27 1.05
N HIS A 374 -11.79 6.90 1.49
CA HIS A 374 -11.99 5.86 2.49
C HIS A 374 -12.49 4.58 1.84
N PHE A 375 -11.86 3.46 2.21
CA PHE A 375 -12.19 2.12 1.74
C PHE A 375 -12.19 1.12 2.90
N GLN A 376 -12.81 -0.04 2.66
CA GLN A 376 -12.74 -1.19 3.56
C GLN A 376 -12.49 -2.46 2.75
N LEU A 377 -11.38 -3.18 3.00
CA LEU A 377 -10.99 -4.34 2.20
C LEU A 377 -12.06 -5.45 2.25
N SER A 378 -12.64 -5.72 3.43
CA SER A 378 -13.71 -6.72 3.56
C SER A 378 -14.97 -6.38 2.74
N GLU A 379 -15.27 -5.10 2.51
CA GLU A 379 -16.34 -4.67 1.61
C GLU A 379 -15.93 -4.78 0.14
N LEU A 380 -14.70 -4.37 -0.20
CA LEU A 380 -14.17 -4.48 -1.56
C LEU A 380 -14.18 -5.93 -2.05
N LEU A 381 -13.84 -6.89 -1.19
CA LEU A 381 -13.86 -8.33 -1.51
C LEU A 381 -15.28 -8.90 -1.73
N GLN A 382 -16.33 -8.23 -1.24
CA GLN A 382 -17.72 -8.64 -1.44
C GLN A 382 -18.36 -8.01 -2.68
N ARG A 383 -17.72 -6.99 -3.25
CA ARG A 383 -18.23 -6.29 -4.43
C ARG A 383 -18.25 -7.22 -5.64
N LYS A 384 -19.15 -6.92 -6.56
CA LYS A 384 -19.28 -7.63 -7.84
C LYS A 384 -19.36 -6.62 -8.96
N PRO A 385 -18.79 -6.92 -10.13
CA PRO A 385 -18.90 -6.04 -11.28
C PRO A 385 -20.35 -5.99 -11.81
N ASP A 386 -20.71 -4.87 -12.44
CA ASP A 386 -21.95 -4.80 -13.20
C ASP A 386 -21.88 -5.82 -14.37
N ALA A 387 -22.87 -6.70 -14.44
CA ALA A 387 -22.96 -7.71 -15.48
C ALA A 387 -23.06 -7.10 -16.90
N LYS A 388 -23.52 -5.84 -17.01
CA LYS A 388 -23.65 -5.12 -18.28
C LYS A 388 -22.39 -4.35 -18.68
N ALA A 389 -21.37 -4.26 -17.79
CA ALA A 389 -20.12 -3.62 -18.14
C ALA A 389 -19.42 -4.34 -19.29
N GLN A 390 -18.64 -3.58 -20.07
CA GLN A 390 -17.86 -4.13 -21.17
C GLN A 390 -17.00 -5.31 -20.70
N GLU A 391 -17.11 -6.45 -21.38
CA GLU A 391 -16.28 -7.61 -21.12
C GLU A 391 -15.15 -7.68 -22.16
N ILE A 392 -13.92 -7.78 -21.66
CA ILE A 392 -12.71 -7.97 -22.44
C ILE A 392 -12.31 -9.44 -22.29
N PRO A 393 -12.16 -10.22 -23.39
CA PRO A 393 -11.78 -11.61 -23.30
C PRO A 393 -10.44 -11.82 -22.59
N LEU A 394 -10.38 -12.81 -21.69
CA LEU A 394 -9.14 -13.28 -21.10
C LEU A 394 -8.42 -14.17 -22.13
N ALA A 395 -7.22 -13.78 -22.57
CA ALA A 395 -6.42 -14.61 -23.46
C ALA A 395 -5.63 -15.66 -22.67
N PRO A 396 -5.67 -16.94 -23.06
CA PRO A 396 -4.85 -17.98 -22.44
C PRO A 396 -3.36 -17.71 -22.60
N ARG A 397 -2.54 -18.17 -21.62
CA ARG A 397 -1.08 -18.13 -21.70
C ARG A 397 -0.59 -18.83 -22.97
N GLY A 398 0.38 -18.21 -23.66
CA GLY A 398 0.94 -18.76 -24.92
C GLY A 398 0.19 -18.35 -26.18
N THR A 399 -0.91 -17.60 -26.08
CA THR A 399 -1.56 -17.03 -27.26
C THR A 399 -0.75 -15.82 -27.74
N THR A 400 -0.11 -15.95 -28.92
CA THR A 400 0.60 -14.82 -29.53
C THR A 400 -0.44 -13.80 -29.99
N VAL A 401 -0.58 -12.70 -29.26
CA VAL A 401 -1.33 -11.53 -29.74
C VAL A 401 -0.50 -10.94 -30.89
N ARG A 402 -0.90 -11.23 -32.15
CA ARG A 402 -0.28 -10.59 -33.30
C ARG A 402 -0.53 -9.09 -33.16
N SER A 403 0.55 -8.32 -32.97
CA SER A 403 0.49 -6.87 -33.04
C SER A 403 -0.05 -6.48 -34.40
N SER A 404 -1.16 -5.77 -34.43
CA SER A 404 -1.77 -5.19 -35.64
C SER A 404 -1.00 -3.95 -36.15
N ALA A 405 0.31 -3.92 -35.91
CA ALA A 405 1.19 -2.83 -36.33
C ALA A 405 1.91 -3.17 -37.66
N ASN A 406 1.20 -3.69 -38.65
CA ASN A 406 1.70 -3.72 -40.04
C ASN A 406 0.54 -3.70 -41.02
N SER A 407 -0.08 -2.54 -41.18
CA SER A 407 -0.84 -2.19 -42.41
C SER A 407 -0.97 -0.68 -42.46
N ARG A 408 0.09 -0.02 -42.86
CA ARG A 408 0.06 1.22 -43.65
C ARG A 408 1.47 1.39 -44.28
N GLU A 409 1.58 0.89 -45.49
CA GLU A 409 2.53 1.45 -46.45
C GLU A 409 2.14 2.89 -46.81
#